data_8b14ea56418cbb2f029b7e6e2e46e0ba
#
_entry.id   8b14ea56418cbb2f029b7e6e2e46e0ba
#
_cell.length_a   1.000
_cell.length_b   1.000
_cell.length_c   1.000
_cell.angle_alpha   90.00
_cell.angle_beta   90.00
_cell.angle_gamma   90.00
#
_symmetry.space_group_name_H-M   'P 1'
#
loop_
_entity.id
_entity.type
_entity.pdbx_description
1 polymer ?
#
loop_
_entity_poly.entity_id
_entity_poly.type
_entity_poly.pdbx_seq_one_letter_code
_entity_poly.pdbx_strand_id
1 'polypeptide(L)'
;TLVNTITDVDNSHNIHIDADGFLYIVGADTYDVWIYDLSNPATPELVGTWSGEYLHDIEVYNNKLYGAGIYSGYFYIIDVSDKSNPQTIISFNTGGGYVSTHDCAVTFDEQFLITADETEGGHIKIYDISDYNNISHISSYSTPDNQTHTSHNVYVQESSGLMIISYYADGTRFVDISDPYNPIEVGYYDSTELEGLYRSE
;
A
#
# COMPACT_ATOMS: atom_id res chain seq x y z
N THR A 1 12.32 -14.48 -21.55
CA THR A 1 12.19 -15.95 -21.45
C THR A 1 11.79 -16.28 -20.02
N LEU A 2 10.71 -17.03 -19.82
CA LEU A 2 10.32 -17.54 -18.52
C LEU A 2 11.42 -18.48 -18.00
N VAL A 3 11.91 -18.24 -16.78
CA VAL A 3 13.00 -19.03 -16.19
C VAL A 3 12.53 -19.93 -15.06
N ASN A 4 11.42 -19.53 -14.36
CA ASN A 4 10.79 -20.32 -13.32
C ASN A 4 9.33 -19.88 -13.12
N THR A 5 8.58 -20.70 -12.39
CA THR A 5 7.23 -20.39 -11.91
C THR A 5 7.14 -20.89 -10.46
N ILE A 6 6.80 -20.00 -9.54
CA ILE A 6 6.47 -20.38 -8.15
C ILE A 6 5.07 -21.02 -8.19
N THR A 7 4.95 -22.23 -7.65
CA THR A 7 3.72 -23.03 -7.67
C THR A 7 3.17 -23.34 -6.27
N ASP A 8 3.82 -22.84 -5.24
CA ASP A 8 3.44 -23.08 -3.84
C ASP A 8 2.30 -22.14 -3.40
N VAL A 9 2.06 -21.09 -4.18
CA VAL A 9 0.99 -20.11 -3.99
C VAL A 9 0.04 -20.19 -5.18
N ASP A 10 -1.19 -20.64 -4.94
CA ASP A 10 -2.17 -20.85 -6.01
C ASP A 10 -2.72 -19.55 -6.58
N ASN A 11 -3.03 -18.60 -5.72
CA ASN A 11 -3.51 -17.26 -6.07
C ASN A 11 -2.71 -16.21 -5.31
N SER A 12 -2.50 -15.07 -5.94
CA SER A 12 -1.93 -13.90 -5.29
C SER A 12 -2.56 -12.65 -5.90
N HIS A 13 -2.70 -11.60 -5.09
CA HIS A 13 -3.20 -10.32 -5.58
C HIS A 13 -2.05 -9.43 -6.01
N ASN A 14 -1.06 -9.25 -5.14
CA ASN A 14 0.06 -8.35 -5.40
C ASN A 14 1.41 -8.94 -4.98
N ILE A 15 2.48 -8.31 -5.47
CA ILE A 15 3.86 -8.66 -5.15
C ILE A 15 4.67 -7.40 -4.90
N HIS A 16 5.67 -7.51 -4.03
CA HIS A 16 6.68 -6.47 -3.82
C HIS A 16 8.07 -7.12 -3.84
N ILE A 17 9.08 -6.44 -4.37
CA ILE A 17 10.48 -6.88 -4.28
C ILE A 17 11.26 -5.79 -3.56
N ASP A 18 11.87 -6.15 -2.42
CA ASP A 18 12.66 -5.21 -1.65
C ASP A 18 14.06 -4.96 -2.27
N ALA A 19 14.76 -3.99 -1.71
CA ALA A 19 16.09 -3.60 -2.19
C ALA A 19 17.16 -4.69 -2.04
N ASP A 20 16.93 -5.67 -1.15
CA ASP A 20 17.82 -6.79 -0.89
C ASP A 20 17.54 -7.99 -1.80
N GLY A 21 16.49 -7.91 -2.63
CA GLY A 21 16.13 -8.93 -3.61
C GLY A 21 15.24 -10.03 -3.06
N PHE A 22 14.47 -9.77 -2.02
CA PHE A 22 13.42 -10.67 -1.54
C PHE A 22 12.08 -10.30 -2.18
N LEU A 23 11.37 -11.31 -2.65
CA LEU A 23 10.01 -11.20 -3.17
C LEU A 23 9.01 -11.47 -2.05
N TYR A 24 8.06 -10.58 -1.90
CA TYR A 24 6.90 -10.73 -1.02
C TYR A 24 5.66 -10.93 -1.89
N ILE A 25 4.89 -11.98 -1.61
CA ILE A 25 3.63 -12.28 -2.28
C ILE A 25 2.51 -12.11 -1.28
N VAL A 26 1.49 -11.31 -1.62
CA VAL A 26 0.34 -11.01 -0.76
C VAL A 26 -0.98 -11.23 -1.49
N GLY A 27 -2.09 -11.17 -0.74
CA GLY A 27 -3.41 -11.42 -1.27
C GLY A 27 -3.61 -12.87 -1.71
N ALA A 28 -2.87 -13.80 -1.10
CA ALA A 28 -3.03 -15.23 -1.34
C ALA A 28 -4.23 -15.81 -0.60
N ASP A 29 -4.82 -16.88 -1.13
CA ASP A 29 -5.98 -17.55 -0.53
C ASP A 29 -5.72 -18.06 0.89
N THR A 30 -4.45 -18.29 1.24
CA THR A 30 -4.03 -18.71 2.58
C THR A 30 -4.00 -17.57 3.60
N TYR A 31 -4.15 -16.31 3.14
CA TYR A 31 -4.00 -15.09 3.96
C TYR A 31 -2.58 -14.90 4.54
N ASP A 32 -1.60 -15.58 3.97
CA ASP A 32 -0.20 -15.43 4.36
C ASP A 32 0.52 -14.43 3.45
N VAL A 33 1.53 -13.76 4.01
CA VAL A 33 2.60 -13.13 3.23
C VAL A 33 3.69 -14.18 3.01
N TRP A 34 4.04 -14.45 1.78
CA TRP A 34 5.09 -15.39 1.41
C TRP A 34 6.35 -14.65 1.02
N ILE A 35 7.50 -15.02 1.59
CA ILE A 35 8.78 -14.34 1.36
C ILE A 35 9.75 -15.29 0.69
N TYR A 36 10.20 -14.94 -0.52
CA TYR A 36 11.15 -15.72 -1.32
C TYR A 36 12.45 -14.97 -1.52
N ASP A 37 13.58 -15.68 -1.38
CA ASP A 37 14.89 -15.20 -1.81
C ASP A 37 15.02 -15.34 -3.33
N LEU A 38 15.30 -14.22 -4.00
CA LEU A 38 15.55 -14.15 -5.45
C LEU A 38 17.04 -14.01 -5.79
N SER A 39 17.96 -14.32 -4.88
CA SER A 39 19.42 -14.31 -5.19
C SER A 39 19.76 -15.13 -6.43
N ASN A 40 19.01 -16.21 -6.66
CA ASN A 40 18.95 -16.91 -7.94
C ASN A 40 17.53 -16.91 -8.49
N PRO A 41 17.15 -15.98 -9.40
CA PRO A 41 15.78 -15.90 -9.91
C PRO A 41 15.31 -17.14 -10.69
N ALA A 42 16.21 -18.02 -11.10
CA ALA A 42 15.85 -19.29 -11.73
C ALA A 42 15.41 -20.36 -10.72
N THR A 43 15.74 -20.18 -9.46
CA THR A 43 15.38 -21.09 -8.36
C THR A 43 15.01 -20.27 -7.11
N PRO A 44 13.88 -19.56 -7.10
CA PRO A 44 13.40 -18.84 -5.91
C PRO A 44 13.26 -19.78 -4.72
N GLU A 45 13.70 -19.34 -3.55
CA GLU A 45 13.64 -20.17 -2.33
C GLU A 45 12.70 -19.52 -1.32
N LEU A 46 11.68 -20.25 -0.85
CA LEU A 46 10.81 -19.79 0.25
C LEU A 46 11.65 -19.72 1.53
N VAL A 47 11.76 -18.52 2.10
CA VAL A 47 12.55 -18.27 3.31
C VAL A 47 11.71 -18.05 4.54
N GLY A 48 10.45 -17.58 4.39
CA GLY A 48 9.56 -17.39 5.50
C GLY A 48 8.15 -17.00 5.07
N THR A 49 7.25 -17.00 6.07
CA THR A 49 5.87 -16.56 5.92
C THR A 49 5.45 -15.75 7.13
N TRP A 50 4.55 -14.79 6.94
CA TRP A 50 3.84 -14.14 8.01
C TRP A 50 2.35 -14.47 7.91
N SER A 51 1.74 -14.92 8.99
CA SER A 51 0.33 -15.33 9.05
C SER A 51 -0.37 -14.49 10.11
N GLY A 52 -1.21 -13.58 9.73
CA GLY A 52 -1.93 -12.73 10.66
C GLY A 52 -3.23 -12.19 10.10
N GLU A 53 -3.22 -11.71 8.87
CA GLU A 53 -4.37 -11.11 8.22
C GLU A 53 -4.20 -11.20 6.69
N TYR A 54 -5.31 -11.14 5.96
CA TYR A 54 -5.25 -10.91 4.53
C TYR A 54 -4.74 -9.50 4.26
N LEU A 55 -3.52 -9.39 3.75
CA LEU A 55 -2.97 -8.13 3.26
C LEU A 55 -3.22 -8.05 1.75
N HIS A 56 -3.84 -6.95 1.34
CA HIS A 56 -4.18 -6.72 -0.08
C HIS A 56 -2.96 -6.18 -0.82
N ASP A 57 -2.45 -5.04 -0.39
CA ASP A 57 -1.24 -4.43 -0.90
C ASP A 57 -0.23 -4.16 0.22
N ILE A 58 1.03 -4.06 -0.16
CA ILE A 58 2.15 -3.83 0.76
C ILE A 58 3.20 -2.93 0.15
N GLU A 59 3.93 -2.24 1.03
CA GLU A 59 5.24 -1.67 0.75
C GLU A 59 6.27 -2.27 1.70
N VAL A 60 7.48 -2.55 1.21
CA VAL A 60 8.60 -2.99 2.06
C VAL A 60 9.72 -1.96 1.98
N TYR A 61 10.03 -1.36 3.13
CA TYR A 61 11.06 -0.35 3.24
C TYR A 61 11.82 -0.50 4.57
N ASN A 62 13.15 -0.38 4.54
CA ASN A 62 14.03 -0.47 5.73
C ASN A 62 13.73 -1.67 6.63
N ASN A 63 13.58 -2.87 6.06
CA ASN A 63 13.25 -4.10 6.78
C ASN A 63 11.92 -4.06 7.55
N LYS A 64 11.01 -3.20 7.15
CA LYS A 64 9.63 -3.21 7.60
C LYS A 64 8.70 -3.43 6.42
N LEU A 65 7.70 -4.27 6.62
CA LEU A 65 6.58 -4.43 5.73
C LEU A 65 5.42 -3.61 6.27
N TYR A 66 4.90 -2.75 5.43
CA TYR A 66 3.72 -1.93 5.64
C TYR A 66 2.58 -2.56 4.87
N GLY A 67 1.53 -3.00 5.54
CA GLY A 67 0.52 -3.85 4.91
C GLY A 67 -0.92 -3.41 5.16
N ALA A 68 -1.70 -3.36 4.10
CA ALA A 68 -3.08 -2.92 4.06
C ALA A 68 -4.06 -4.10 4.12
N GLY A 69 -4.83 -4.19 5.20
CA GLY A 69 -5.84 -5.23 5.41
C GLY A 69 -7.22 -4.78 4.92
N ILE A 70 -7.47 -4.94 3.62
CA ILE A 70 -8.66 -4.40 2.94
C ILE A 70 -9.99 -4.86 3.56
N TYR A 71 -10.08 -6.10 4.02
CA TYR A 71 -11.34 -6.64 4.57
C TYR A 71 -11.57 -6.27 6.03
N SER A 72 -10.48 -6.06 6.79
CA SER A 72 -10.57 -5.75 8.22
C SER A 72 -10.53 -4.25 8.51
N GLY A 73 -10.00 -3.45 7.58
CA GLY A 73 -9.71 -2.04 7.80
C GLY A 73 -8.55 -1.82 8.77
N TYR A 74 -7.74 -2.86 9.02
CA TYR A 74 -6.52 -2.75 9.81
C TYR A 74 -5.31 -2.55 8.94
N PHE A 75 -4.37 -1.82 9.46
CA PHE A 75 -3.04 -1.63 8.90
C PHE A 75 -2.01 -2.32 9.80
N TYR A 76 -0.99 -2.90 9.18
CA TYR A 76 0.05 -3.67 9.87
C TYR A 76 1.43 -3.11 9.55
N ILE A 77 2.28 -2.99 10.58
CA ILE A 77 3.71 -2.78 10.43
C ILE A 77 4.39 -4.03 10.99
N ILE A 78 5.20 -4.67 10.16
CA ILE A 78 5.79 -5.97 10.43
C ILE A 78 7.31 -5.85 10.28
N ASP A 79 8.06 -6.26 11.29
CA ASP A 79 9.51 -6.41 11.20
C ASP A 79 9.84 -7.62 10.32
N VAL A 80 10.54 -7.38 9.22
CA VAL A 80 11.03 -8.38 8.29
C VAL A 80 12.55 -8.37 8.20
N SER A 81 13.26 -7.89 9.22
CA SER A 81 14.72 -7.94 9.29
C SER A 81 15.23 -9.38 9.30
N ASP A 82 14.54 -10.28 9.98
CA ASP A 82 14.68 -11.72 9.83
C ASP A 82 13.56 -12.26 8.92
N LYS A 83 13.88 -12.45 7.65
CA LYS A 83 12.92 -12.93 6.63
C LYS A 83 12.33 -14.29 6.97
N SER A 84 13.05 -15.10 7.77
CA SER A 84 12.57 -16.43 8.18
C SER A 84 11.59 -16.40 9.36
N ASN A 85 11.51 -15.26 10.06
CA ASN A 85 10.67 -15.11 11.25
C ASN A 85 10.07 -13.69 11.37
N PRO A 86 9.23 -13.26 10.42
CA PRO A 86 8.59 -11.94 10.46
C PRO A 86 7.77 -11.73 11.74
N GLN A 87 7.84 -10.52 12.33
CA GLN A 87 7.15 -10.21 13.57
C GLN A 87 6.31 -8.95 13.45
N THR A 88 5.04 -9.02 13.85
CA THR A 88 4.19 -7.81 13.91
C THR A 88 4.73 -6.85 14.95
N ILE A 89 5.09 -5.64 14.52
CA ILE A 89 5.47 -4.53 15.42
C ILE A 89 4.19 -3.93 16.00
N ILE A 90 3.24 -3.56 15.13
CA ILE A 90 1.96 -2.99 15.52
C ILE A 90 0.90 -3.23 14.45
N SER A 91 -0.35 -3.18 14.86
CA SER A 91 -1.50 -3.05 13.97
C SER A 91 -2.48 -2.02 14.55
N PHE A 92 -3.16 -1.30 13.69
CA PHE A 92 -4.17 -0.32 14.10
C PHE A 92 -5.29 -0.24 13.05
N ASN A 93 -6.48 0.17 13.49
CA ASN A 93 -7.61 0.39 12.61
C ASN A 93 -7.50 1.77 11.97
N THR A 94 -7.60 1.84 10.63
CA THR A 94 -7.49 3.09 9.87
C THR A 94 -8.73 3.99 9.98
N GLY A 95 -9.75 3.54 10.71
CA GLY A 95 -10.92 4.34 11.07
C GLY A 95 -11.93 4.58 9.95
N GLY A 96 -13.19 4.81 10.34
CA GLY A 96 -14.29 5.06 9.43
C GLY A 96 -15.17 3.84 9.15
N GLY A 97 -16.48 4.04 8.97
CA GLY A 97 -17.48 2.96 8.96
C GLY A 97 -17.48 2.03 7.73
N TYR A 98 -16.84 2.41 6.63
CA TYR A 98 -16.66 1.61 5.42
C TYR A 98 -15.21 1.76 4.98
N VAL A 99 -14.32 1.17 5.75
CA VAL A 99 -12.88 1.23 5.48
C VAL A 99 -12.55 0.07 4.56
N SER A 100 -11.91 0.38 3.46
CA SER A 100 -11.35 -0.58 2.53
C SER A 100 -9.89 -0.20 2.32
N THR A 101 -9.08 -0.35 3.39
CA THR A 101 -7.65 -0.03 3.37
C THR A 101 -6.97 -0.91 2.35
N HIS A 102 -6.75 -0.35 1.17
CA HIS A 102 -6.36 -1.07 -0.03
C HIS A 102 -4.86 -1.08 -0.23
N ASP A 103 -4.28 0.11 -0.28
CA ASP A 103 -2.87 0.32 -0.59
C ASP A 103 -2.23 1.30 0.39
N CYS A 104 -0.91 1.37 0.39
CA CYS A 104 -0.14 2.23 1.27
C CYS A 104 1.18 2.66 0.67
N ALA A 105 1.67 3.80 1.17
CA ALA A 105 3.03 4.26 0.96
C ALA A 105 3.56 4.86 2.26
N VAL A 106 4.86 4.70 2.51
CA VAL A 106 5.54 5.32 3.66
C VAL A 106 6.50 6.42 3.17
N THR A 107 6.63 7.49 3.93
CA THR A 107 7.65 8.51 3.64
C THR A 107 9.04 7.96 3.93
N PHE A 108 10.05 8.43 3.20
CA PHE A 108 11.41 7.89 3.28
C PHE A 108 12.11 8.13 4.63
N ASP A 109 11.60 9.06 5.43
CA ASP A 109 12.01 9.25 6.83
C ASP A 109 11.21 8.37 7.81
N GLU A 110 10.26 7.57 7.31
CA GLU A 110 9.37 6.69 8.07
C GLU A 110 8.57 7.43 9.17
N GLN A 111 8.32 8.74 8.99
CA GLN A 111 7.54 9.51 9.93
C GLN A 111 6.04 9.49 9.61
N PHE A 112 5.69 9.32 8.32
CA PHE A 112 4.32 9.38 7.87
C PHE A 112 3.96 8.16 7.02
N LEU A 113 2.77 7.64 7.28
CA LEU A 113 2.13 6.60 6.49
C LEU A 113 0.95 7.19 5.74
N ILE A 114 0.85 6.84 4.47
CA ILE A 114 -0.28 7.17 3.61
C ILE A 114 -1.05 5.88 3.34
N THR A 115 -2.38 5.92 3.44
CA THR A 115 -3.25 4.80 3.05
C THR A 115 -4.29 5.26 2.05
N ALA A 116 -4.66 4.38 1.13
CA ALA A 116 -5.74 4.59 0.18
C ALA A 116 -6.92 3.66 0.53
N ASP A 117 -8.13 4.22 0.61
CA ASP A 117 -9.34 3.43 0.84
C ASP A 117 -10.05 3.17 -0.50
N GLU A 118 -10.08 1.92 -0.96
CA GLU A 118 -10.77 1.52 -2.18
C GLU A 118 -12.25 1.24 -1.92
N THR A 119 -13.00 2.31 -1.77
CA THR A 119 -14.46 2.24 -1.60
C THR A 119 -15.08 3.52 -2.14
N GLU A 120 -16.36 3.47 -2.46
CA GLU A 120 -17.11 4.68 -2.86
C GLU A 120 -16.98 5.76 -1.79
N GLY A 121 -16.50 6.92 -2.18
CA GLY A 121 -16.16 8.02 -1.27
C GLY A 121 -14.91 7.78 -0.41
N GLY A 122 -14.10 6.77 -0.76
CA GLY A 122 -12.83 6.50 -0.08
C GLY A 122 -11.82 7.62 -0.24
N HIS A 123 -11.00 7.81 0.78
CA HIS A 123 -10.02 8.89 0.87
C HIS A 123 -8.60 8.35 0.96
N ILE A 124 -7.66 9.21 0.59
CA ILE A 124 -6.29 9.08 1.04
C ILE A 124 -6.21 9.64 2.46
N LYS A 125 -5.61 8.86 3.37
CA LYS A 125 -5.39 9.26 4.75
C LYS A 125 -3.91 9.30 5.06
N ILE A 126 -3.48 10.30 5.81
CA ILE A 126 -2.09 10.45 6.24
C ILE A 126 -2.04 10.32 7.77
N TYR A 127 -1.14 9.47 8.25
CA TYR A 127 -0.91 9.21 9.66
C TYR A 127 0.49 9.62 10.06
N ASP A 128 0.63 10.25 11.22
CA ASP A 128 1.92 10.35 11.91
C ASP A 128 2.19 9.02 12.60
N ILE A 129 3.26 8.35 12.18
CA ILE A 129 3.73 7.05 12.70
C ILE A 129 5.10 7.17 13.39
N SER A 130 5.57 8.37 13.67
CA SER A 130 6.86 8.63 14.32
C SER A 130 6.98 8.00 15.70
N ASP A 131 5.85 7.81 16.38
CA ASP A 131 5.74 7.05 17.65
C ASP A 131 4.64 5.98 17.51
N TYR A 132 5.03 4.73 17.39
CA TYR A 132 4.08 3.61 17.27
C TYR A 132 3.15 3.44 18.47
N ASN A 133 3.48 4.02 19.65
CA ASN A 133 2.55 4.03 20.79
C ASN A 133 1.48 5.13 20.66
N ASN A 134 1.61 6.04 19.70
CA ASN A 134 0.72 7.19 19.54
C ASN A 134 0.48 7.53 18.07
N ILE A 135 0.15 6.54 17.27
CA ILE A 135 -0.20 6.73 15.85
C ILE A 135 -1.46 7.61 15.77
N SER A 136 -1.41 8.63 14.92
CA SER A 136 -2.52 9.57 14.77
C SER A 136 -2.81 9.91 13.32
N HIS A 137 -4.09 9.90 12.93
CA HIS A 137 -4.54 10.44 11.66
C HIS A 137 -4.40 11.97 11.69
N ILE A 138 -3.63 12.53 10.77
CA ILE A 138 -3.29 13.97 10.77
C ILE A 138 -3.96 14.75 9.65
N SER A 139 -4.20 14.12 8.51
CA SER A 139 -4.84 14.78 7.36
C SER A 139 -5.42 13.76 6.39
N SER A 140 -6.22 14.24 5.45
CA SER A 140 -6.76 13.44 4.35
C SER A 140 -6.73 14.26 3.06
N TYR A 141 -6.66 13.54 1.95
CA TYR A 141 -6.87 14.12 0.62
C TYR A 141 -7.98 13.36 -0.11
N SER A 142 -8.81 14.09 -0.83
CA SER A 142 -9.80 13.54 -1.76
C SER A 142 -10.02 14.53 -2.90
N THR A 143 -10.47 14.01 -4.05
CA THR A 143 -10.88 14.84 -5.17
C THR A 143 -12.20 15.58 -4.86
N PRO A 144 -12.56 16.64 -5.61
CA PRO A 144 -13.83 17.35 -5.41
C PRO A 144 -15.07 16.47 -5.52
N ASP A 145 -15.05 15.44 -6.37
CA ASP A 145 -16.16 14.52 -6.62
C ASP A 145 -16.09 13.25 -5.76
N ASN A 146 -15.44 13.33 -4.63
CA ASN A 146 -15.09 12.24 -3.72
C ASN A 146 -16.25 11.40 -3.17
N GLN A 147 -17.49 11.84 -3.32
CA GLN A 147 -18.65 11.09 -2.79
C GLN A 147 -18.99 9.84 -3.59
N THR A 148 -18.53 9.77 -4.83
CA THR A 148 -18.81 8.68 -5.77
C THR A 148 -17.54 8.10 -6.41
N HIS A 149 -16.41 8.77 -6.23
CA HIS A 149 -15.14 8.35 -6.79
C HIS A 149 -14.27 7.64 -5.74
N THR A 150 -13.39 6.79 -6.20
CA THR A 150 -12.63 5.87 -5.37
C THR A 150 -11.14 6.10 -5.60
N SER A 151 -10.37 6.24 -4.53
CA SER A 151 -8.91 6.14 -4.59
C SER A 151 -8.48 4.68 -4.76
N HIS A 152 -7.29 4.46 -5.31
CA HIS A 152 -6.73 3.12 -5.53
C HIS A 152 -5.29 3.05 -5.04
N ASN A 153 -4.30 3.15 -5.93
CA ASN A 153 -2.90 3.04 -5.52
C ASN A 153 -2.28 4.41 -5.21
N VAL A 154 -1.38 4.41 -4.24
CA VAL A 154 -0.61 5.59 -3.82
C VAL A 154 0.89 5.31 -3.88
N TYR A 155 1.64 6.30 -4.31
CA TYR A 155 3.10 6.26 -4.36
C TYR A 155 3.67 7.57 -3.84
N VAL A 156 4.73 7.50 -3.04
CA VAL A 156 5.48 8.68 -2.57
C VAL A 156 6.79 8.81 -3.33
N GLN A 157 7.00 9.96 -3.97
CA GLN A 157 8.25 10.28 -4.64
C GLN A 157 9.19 11.05 -3.71
N GLU A 158 10.28 10.40 -3.29
CA GLU A 158 11.25 10.92 -2.33
C GLU A 158 11.78 12.31 -2.66
N SER A 159 12.21 12.51 -3.90
CA SER A 159 12.97 13.71 -4.27
C SER A 159 12.14 14.99 -4.38
N SER A 160 10.80 14.88 -4.41
CA SER A 160 9.90 16.01 -4.67
C SER A 160 8.89 16.28 -3.56
N GLY A 161 8.75 15.38 -2.58
CA GLY A 161 7.68 15.47 -1.59
C GLY A 161 6.29 15.33 -2.21
N LEU A 162 6.20 14.62 -3.34
CA LEU A 162 4.94 14.38 -4.03
C LEU A 162 4.37 13.01 -3.67
N MET A 163 3.08 12.99 -3.41
CA MET A 163 2.24 11.81 -3.45
C MET A 163 1.57 11.73 -4.83
N ILE A 164 1.66 10.57 -5.46
CA ILE A 164 1.06 10.29 -6.77
C ILE A 164 -0.01 9.23 -6.53
N ILE A 165 -1.22 9.49 -6.99
CA ILE A 165 -2.38 8.66 -6.69
C ILE A 165 -3.07 8.24 -7.99
N SER A 166 -3.36 6.95 -8.13
CA SER A 166 -4.35 6.45 -9.07
C SER A 166 -5.74 6.64 -8.46
N TYR A 167 -6.58 7.44 -9.12
CA TYR A 167 -7.89 7.81 -8.57
C TYR A 167 -8.97 7.46 -9.58
N TYR A 168 -9.20 6.19 -9.82
CA TYR A 168 -10.17 5.63 -10.79
C TYR A 168 -10.70 6.64 -11.84
N ALA A 169 -11.93 7.15 -11.62
CA ALA A 169 -12.59 8.09 -12.53
C ALA A 169 -11.92 9.47 -12.62
N ASP A 170 -11.12 9.84 -11.62
CA ASP A 170 -10.43 11.12 -11.58
C ASP A 170 -9.01 11.07 -12.18
N GLY A 171 -8.57 9.92 -12.66
CA GLY A 171 -7.25 9.75 -13.28
C GLY A 171 -6.11 9.79 -12.26
N THR A 172 -4.96 10.33 -12.65
CA THR A 172 -3.79 10.43 -11.77
C THR A 172 -3.74 11.80 -11.10
N ARG A 173 -3.57 11.82 -9.78
CA ARG A 173 -3.46 13.03 -8.98
C ARG A 173 -2.03 13.20 -8.45
N PHE A 174 -1.54 14.44 -8.44
CA PHE A 174 -0.24 14.82 -7.90
C PHE A 174 -0.47 15.77 -6.74
N VAL A 175 -0.08 15.35 -5.54
CA VAL A 175 -0.34 16.08 -4.30
C VAL A 175 0.97 16.35 -3.59
N ASP A 176 1.25 17.62 -3.31
CA ASP A 176 2.38 18.05 -2.50
C ASP A 176 2.11 17.70 -1.03
N ILE A 177 2.98 16.90 -0.44
CA ILE A 177 2.98 16.47 0.95
C ILE A 177 4.26 16.91 1.68
N SER A 178 4.96 17.94 1.19
CA SER A 178 6.08 18.54 1.92
C SER A 178 5.66 19.08 3.30
N ASP A 179 4.39 19.41 3.47
CA ASP A 179 3.69 19.53 4.75
C ASP A 179 2.59 18.46 4.83
N PRO A 180 2.83 17.29 5.45
CA PRO A 180 1.84 16.21 5.52
C PRO A 180 0.56 16.54 6.28
N TYR A 181 0.58 17.61 7.09
CA TYR A 181 -0.60 18.11 7.78
C TYR A 181 -1.54 18.88 6.86
N ASN A 182 -1.04 19.33 5.70
CA ASN A 182 -1.80 20.16 4.74
C ASN A 182 -1.48 19.75 3.29
N PRO A 183 -1.91 18.56 2.84
CA PRO A 183 -1.65 18.08 1.48
C PRO A 183 -2.35 18.98 0.45
N ILE A 184 -1.62 19.35 -0.62
CA ILE A 184 -2.10 20.28 -1.65
C ILE A 184 -1.99 19.63 -3.02
N GLU A 185 -3.11 19.48 -3.74
CA GLU A 185 -3.06 19.06 -5.15
C GLU A 185 -2.32 20.11 -5.98
N VAL A 186 -1.30 19.67 -6.70
CA VAL A 186 -0.46 20.51 -7.55
C VAL A 186 -0.62 20.20 -9.04
N GLY A 187 -1.32 19.12 -9.37
CA GLY A 187 -1.62 18.75 -10.73
C GLY A 187 -2.40 17.46 -10.84
N TYR A 188 -2.93 17.23 -12.03
CA TYR A 188 -3.60 15.97 -12.36
C TYR A 188 -3.44 15.64 -13.83
N TYR A 189 -3.62 14.36 -14.15
CA TYR A 189 -3.74 13.88 -15.52
C TYR A 189 -4.95 12.95 -15.62
N ASP A 190 -5.96 13.38 -16.35
CA ASP A 190 -7.09 12.58 -16.73
C ASP A 190 -6.92 12.13 -18.18
N SER A 191 -6.88 10.84 -18.42
CA SER A 191 -6.77 10.28 -19.77
C SER A 191 -8.15 10.14 -20.46
N THR A 192 -9.25 10.48 -19.77
CA THR A 192 -10.61 10.44 -20.33
C THR A 192 -11.08 11.84 -20.72
N GLU A 193 -11.05 12.16 -22.01
CA GLU A 193 -11.83 13.24 -22.60
C GLU A 193 -13.31 12.88 -22.83
N LEU A 194 -13.76 11.70 -22.41
CA LEU A 194 -15.09 11.19 -22.70
C LEU A 194 -15.95 11.25 -21.44
N GLU A 195 -16.76 12.29 -21.34
CA GLU A 195 -17.87 12.37 -20.37
C GLU A 195 -18.72 11.09 -20.46
N GLY A 196 -18.91 10.40 -19.35
CA GLY A 196 -19.92 9.35 -19.18
C GLY A 196 -19.47 7.92 -19.40
N LEU A 197 -18.18 7.63 -19.48
CA LEU A 197 -17.70 6.25 -19.42
C LEU A 197 -17.24 5.91 -18.01
N TYR A 198 -18.01 5.07 -17.32
CA TYR A 198 -17.53 4.33 -16.16
C TYR A 198 -16.31 3.52 -16.61
N ARG A 199 -15.17 3.77 -16.02
CA ARG A 199 -14.04 2.87 -16.13
C ARG A 199 -14.11 1.92 -14.96
N SER A 200 -14.54 0.73 -15.24
CA SER A 200 -14.15 -0.41 -14.44
C SER A 200 -12.71 -0.75 -14.82
N GLU A 201 -11.77 -0.61 -13.88
CA GLU A 201 -10.44 -1.25 -13.81
C GLU A 201 -9.50 -1.02 -14.99
#